data_a295668429e76fc2414cadfcc06c2b31
#
_entry.id   a295668429e76fc2414cadfcc06c2b31
#
_cell.length_a   1.000
_cell.length_b   1.000
_cell.length_c   1.000
_cell.angle_alpha   90.00
_cell.angle_beta   90.00
_cell.angle_gamma   90.00
#
_symmetry.space_group_name_H-M   'P 1'
#
loop_
_entity.id
_entity.type
_entity.pdbx_description
1 polymer ?
#
loop_
_entity_poly.entity_id
_entity_poly.type
_entity_poly.pdbx_seq_one_letter_code
_entity_poly.pdbx_strand_id
1 'polypeptide(L)'
;MAKRVILAVAGAGKTYHICHEIDPQKRNLILAFTHENIHNIQKELYDAYRCMPELTTVTTFDSFVYHELILPYEPSIGEHFGQPGFVSCGICMIDPPPQRIKTKTGKSIANPLYTPKDQLAHYITDRKQYYCATLSELALQVKKKRESLIKRVAARLNMFY
;
A
#
# COMPACT_ATOMS: atom_id res chain seq x y z
N MET A 1 -17.15 -16.00 -1.65
CA MET A 1 -17.36 -14.72 -0.93
C MET A 1 -18.02 -13.71 -1.84
N ALA A 2 -19.11 -13.07 -1.40
CA ALA A 2 -19.75 -11.99 -2.15
C ALA A 2 -18.92 -10.69 -1.95
N LYS A 3 -18.50 -10.09 -3.07
CA LYS A 3 -17.90 -8.75 -3.03
C LYS A 3 -19.03 -7.72 -3.00
N ARG A 4 -18.98 -6.79 -2.04
CA ARG A 4 -19.94 -5.70 -1.90
C ARG A 4 -19.26 -4.37 -2.18
N VAL A 5 -19.88 -3.52 -2.98
CA VAL A 5 -19.46 -2.15 -3.24
C VAL A 5 -20.54 -1.20 -2.73
N ILE A 6 -20.16 -0.25 -1.89
CA ILE A 6 -21.06 0.76 -1.34
C ILE A 6 -20.67 2.12 -1.92
N LEU A 7 -21.57 2.71 -2.70
CA LEU A 7 -21.41 4.06 -3.23
C LEU A 7 -22.16 5.04 -2.33
N ALA A 8 -21.43 6.02 -1.79
CA ALA A 8 -22.01 7.02 -0.89
C ALA A 8 -21.29 8.37 -1.05
N VAL A 9 -22.07 9.45 -0.99
CA VAL A 9 -21.57 10.82 -1.02
C VAL A 9 -20.78 11.17 0.26
N ALA A 10 -20.05 12.30 0.26
CA ALA A 10 -19.43 12.80 1.47
C ALA A 10 -20.49 13.05 2.56
N GLY A 11 -20.17 12.73 3.83
CA GLY A 11 -21.10 12.88 4.94
C GLY A 11 -22.17 11.79 5.08
N ALA A 12 -22.28 10.83 4.18
CA ALA A 12 -23.30 9.76 4.20
C ALA A 12 -23.05 8.64 5.25
N GLY A 13 -22.21 8.86 6.25
CA GLY A 13 -21.98 7.88 7.32
C GLY A 13 -21.16 6.64 6.91
N LYS A 14 -20.32 6.71 5.87
CA LYS A 14 -19.50 5.57 5.42
C LYS A 14 -18.66 4.95 6.53
N THR A 15 -17.99 5.78 7.32
CA THR A 15 -17.14 5.32 8.44
C THR A 15 -17.97 4.61 9.49
N TYR A 16 -19.10 5.21 9.86
CA TYR A 16 -20.07 4.61 10.77
C TYR A 16 -20.49 3.22 10.29
N HIS A 17 -20.94 3.12 9.05
CA HIS A 17 -21.40 1.86 8.43
C HIS A 17 -20.32 0.78 8.46
N ILE A 18 -19.08 1.11 8.01
CA ILE A 18 -17.97 0.16 8.02
C ILE A 18 -17.67 -0.33 9.44
N CYS A 19 -17.60 0.59 10.42
CA CYS A 19 -17.24 0.24 11.79
C CYS A 19 -18.31 -0.58 12.51
N HIS A 20 -19.60 -0.42 12.18
CA HIS A 20 -20.70 -1.14 12.80
C HIS A 20 -21.07 -2.46 12.11
N GLU A 21 -20.56 -2.72 10.90
CA GLU A 21 -20.80 -3.98 10.18
C GLU A 21 -19.69 -5.03 10.35
N ILE A 22 -18.59 -4.71 11.02
CA ILE A 22 -17.56 -5.71 11.29
C ILE A 22 -18.04 -6.74 12.32
N ASP A 23 -17.57 -7.97 12.17
CA ASP A 23 -17.72 -9.00 13.18
C ASP A 23 -16.47 -8.97 14.09
N PRO A 24 -16.59 -8.52 15.37
CA PRO A 24 -15.43 -8.38 16.26
C PRO A 24 -14.75 -9.71 16.58
N GLN A 25 -15.41 -10.83 16.33
CA GLN A 25 -14.84 -12.18 16.54
C GLN A 25 -14.06 -12.69 15.32
N LYS A 26 -14.11 -11.97 14.21
CA LYS A 26 -13.37 -12.30 13.00
C LYS A 26 -12.20 -11.35 12.78
N ARG A 27 -11.24 -11.82 11.99
CA ARG A 27 -10.15 -10.95 11.53
C ARG A 27 -10.68 -9.94 10.52
N ASN A 28 -10.56 -8.66 10.84
CA ASN A 28 -10.99 -7.56 9.98
C ASN A 28 -9.76 -6.74 9.57
N LEU A 29 -9.74 -6.31 8.32
CA LEU A 29 -8.77 -5.36 7.80
C LEU A 29 -9.50 -4.15 7.24
N ILE A 30 -9.28 -2.99 7.85
CA ILE A 30 -9.82 -1.72 7.38
C ILE A 30 -8.67 -0.88 6.83
N LEU A 31 -8.79 -0.50 5.56
CA LEU A 31 -7.79 0.31 4.87
C LEU A 31 -8.31 1.73 4.63
N ALA A 32 -7.50 2.71 4.93
CA ALA A 32 -7.76 4.11 4.63
C ALA A 32 -6.57 4.74 3.88
N PHE A 33 -6.80 5.91 3.26
CA PHE A 33 -5.74 6.59 2.51
C PHE A 33 -4.95 7.59 3.37
N THR A 34 -5.54 8.09 4.45
CA THR A 34 -4.91 9.12 5.30
C THR A 34 -4.88 8.71 6.77
N HIS A 35 -3.92 9.23 7.50
CA HIS A 35 -3.84 9.03 8.96
C HIS A 35 -5.03 9.65 9.70
N GLU A 36 -5.59 10.74 9.19
CA GLU A 36 -6.81 11.34 9.75
C GLU A 36 -7.99 10.37 9.67
N ASN A 37 -8.16 9.71 8.51
CA ASN A 37 -9.19 8.67 8.35
C ASN A 37 -8.94 7.47 9.28
N ILE A 38 -7.69 7.05 9.49
CA ILE A 38 -7.33 6.02 10.47
C ILE A 38 -7.81 6.43 11.86
N HIS A 39 -7.49 7.64 12.29
CA HIS A 39 -7.89 8.13 13.61
C HIS A 39 -9.42 8.18 13.78
N ASN A 40 -10.14 8.64 12.77
CA ASN A 40 -11.60 8.68 12.77
C ASN A 40 -12.21 7.28 12.83
N ILE A 41 -11.66 6.30 12.09
CA ILE A 41 -12.10 4.90 12.12
C ILE A 41 -11.83 4.29 13.51
N GLN A 42 -10.64 4.49 14.07
CA GLN A 42 -10.30 3.98 15.40
C GLN A 42 -11.21 4.54 16.48
N LYS A 43 -11.52 5.84 16.42
CA LYS A 43 -12.47 6.48 17.34
C LYS A 43 -13.86 5.87 17.21
N GLU A 44 -14.37 5.72 15.99
CA GLU A 44 -15.69 5.13 15.73
C GLU A 44 -15.78 3.68 16.23
N LEU A 45 -14.74 2.87 16.00
CA LEU A 45 -14.65 1.51 16.52
C LEU A 45 -14.66 1.48 18.05
N TYR A 46 -13.90 2.38 18.68
CA TYR A 46 -13.88 2.50 20.13
C TYR A 46 -15.25 2.90 20.69
N ASP A 47 -15.93 3.83 20.05
CA ASP A 47 -17.27 4.28 20.45
C ASP A 47 -18.30 3.15 20.29
N ALA A 48 -18.22 2.36 19.22
CA ALA A 48 -19.12 1.25 18.92
C ALA A 48 -18.94 0.05 19.87
N TYR A 49 -17.68 -0.34 20.14
CA TYR A 49 -17.35 -1.58 20.86
C TYR A 49 -16.79 -1.35 22.27
N ARG A 50 -16.63 -0.09 22.71
CA ARG A 50 -16.02 0.33 23.99
C ARG A 50 -14.54 -0.05 24.16
N CYS A 51 -13.95 -0.67 23.15
CA CYS A 51 -12.53 -1.01 23.02
C CYS A 51 -12.20 -1.21 21.55
N MET A 52 -10.92 -1.24 21.22
CA MET A 52 -10.51 -1.69 19.88
C MET A 52 -10.70 -3.21 19.80
N PRO A 53 -11.45 -3.72 18.79
CA PRO A 53 -11.60 -5.17 18.62
C PRO A 53 -10.23 -5.80 18.30
N GLU A 54 -9.80 -6.78 19.09
CA GLU A 54 -8.44 -7.37 19.03
C GLU A 54 -8.09 -7.94 17.66
N LEU A 55 -9.07 -8.47 16.93
CA LEU A 55 -8.88 -9.06 15.62
C LEU A 55 -9.06 -8.06 14.46
N THR A 56 -9.15 -6.76 14.76
CA THR A 56 -9.33 -5.71 13.74
C THR A 56 -8.05 -4.91 13.57
N THR A 57 -7.53 -4.92 12.33
CA THR A 57 -6.38 -4.10 11.92
C THR A 57 -6.88 -2.90 11.13
N VAL A 58 -6.50 -1.70 11.55
CA VAL A 58 -6.77 -0.44 10.84
C VAL A 58 -5.43 0.16 10.41
N THR A 59 -5.22 0.33 9.11
CA THR A 59 -3.94 0.82 8.58
C THR A 59 -4.13 1.62 7.28
N THR A 60 -3.11 2.36 6.87
CA THR A 60 -3.15 3.01 5.55
C THR A 60 -2.92 1.99 4.44
N PHE A 61 -3.45 2.29 3.25
CA PHE A 61 -3.24 1.45 2.07
C PHE A 61 -1.73 1.27 1.77
N ASP A 62 -0.94 2.35 1.83
CA ASP A 62 0.49 2.29 1.56
C ASP A 62 1.25 1.47 2.61
N SER A 63 0.92 1.64 3.90
CA SER A 63 1.48 0.81 4.97
C SER A 63 1.14 -0.67 4.77
N PHE A 64 -0.10 -0.99 4.41
CA PHE A 64 -0.51 -2.36 4.12
C PHE A 64 0.28 -2.93 2.94
N VAL A 65 0.37 -2.21 1.82
CA VAL A 65 1.14 -2.66 0.65
C VAL A 65 2.60 -2.89 1.01
N TYR A 66 3.21 -1.96 1.75
CA TYR A 66 4.60 -2.09 2.17
C TYR A 66 4.81 -3.31 3.07
N HIS A 67 4.08 -3.41 4.18
CA HIS A 67 4.33 -4.44 5.19
C HIS A 67 3.88 -5.84 4.75
N GLU A 68 2.80 -5.95 3.97
CA GLU A 68 2.23 -7.24 3.61
C GLU A 68 2.62 -7.72 2.20
N LEU A 69 2.88 -6.79 1.28
CA LEU A 69 3.10 -7.13 -0.13
C LEU A 69 4.53 -6.86 -0.63
N ILE A 70 5.31 -6.01 0.04
CA ILE A 70 6.67 -5.67 -0.35
C ILE A 70 7.69 -6.27 0.61
N LEU A 71 7.66 -5.89 1.88
CA LEU A 71 8.67 -6.24 2.88
C LEU A 71 8.93 -7.76 2.99
N PRO A 72 7.92 -8.65 3.05
CA PRO A 72 8.15 -10.09 3.10
C PRO A 72 8.78 -10.68 1.84
N TYR A 73 8.78 -9.92 0.74
CA TYR A 73 9.26 -10.35 -0.56
C TYR A 73 10.51 -9.59 -1.03
N GLU A 74 11.11 -8.76 -0.18
CA GLU A 74 12.33 -8.01 -0.50
C GLU A 74 13.48 -8.87 -1.05
N PRO A 75 13.76 -10.06 -0.51
CA PRO A 75 14.79 -10.91 -1.10
C PRO A 75 14.51 -11.24 -2.58
N SER A 76 13.25 -11.51 -2.90
CA SER A 76 12.81 -11.80 -4.27
C SER A 76 12.79 -10.57 -5.17
N ILE A 77 12.52 -9.39 -4.61
CA ILE A 77 12.59 -8.10 -5.30
C ILE A 77 14.06 -7.81 -5.62
N GLY A 78 14.96 -7.94 -4.65
CA GLY A 78 16.40 -7.75 -4.85
C GLY A 78 16.96 -8.67 -5.93
N GLU A 79 16.68 -9.96 -5.87
CA GLU A 79 17.06 -10.92 -6.94
C GLU A 79 16.52 -10.51 -8.31
N HIS A 80 15.25 -10.05 -8.36
CA HIS A 80 14.62 -9.65 -9.62
C HIS A 80 15.33 -8.50 -10.30
N PHE A 81 15.80 -7.52 -9.53
CA PHE A 81 16.52 -6.36 -10.01
C PHE A 81 18.06 -6.53 -10.00
N GLY A 82 18.58 -7.75 -9.81
CA GLY A 82 20.01 -8.04 -9.78
C GLY A 82 20.74 -7.48 -8.55
N GLN A 83 20.02 -7.24 -7.45
CA GLN A 83 20.56 -6.77 -6.18
C GLN A 83 20.23 -7.76 -5.04
N PRO A 84 20.81 -8.97 -5.06
CA PRO A 84 20.56 -9.97 -4.03
C PRO A 84 20.96 -9.42 -2.65
N GLY A 85 20.14 -9.71 -1.63
CA GLY A 85 20.37 -9.21 -0.28
C GLY A 85 19.97 -7.74 -0.07
N PHE A 86 19.22 -7.14 -1.00
CA PHE A 86 18.65 -5.80 -0.81
C PHE A 86 17.71 -5.79 0.40
N VAL A 87 17.88 -4.77 1.25
CA VAL A 87 17.00 -4.48 2.39
C VAL A 87 16.68 -2.98 2.38
N SER A 88 15.39 -2.66 2.44
CA SER A 88 14.93 -1.27 2.48
C SER A 88 15.04 -0.65 3.87
N CYS A 89 15.03 0.68 3.90
CA CYS A 89 14.98 1.49 5.13
C CYS A 89 13.59 2.11 5.36
N GLY A 90 12.52 1.50 4.80
CA GLY A 90 11.16 2.00 4.95
C GLY A 90 10.59 2.64 3.68
N ILE A 91 9.61 3.51 3.87
CA ILE A 91 8.91 4.23 2.79
C ILE A 91 9.08 5.75 2.95
N CYS A 92 8.95 6.47 1.85
CA CYS A 92 8.92 7.94 1.84
C CYS A 92 7.75 8.47 1.01
N MET A 93 7.27 9.66 1.39
CA MET A 93 6.15 10.36 0.72
C MET A 93 6.61 11.28 -0.43
N ILE A 94 7.89 11.21 -0.79
CA ILE A 94 8.44 11.98 -1.92
C ILE A 94 8.05 11.25 -3.21
N ASP A 95 7.62 12.00 -4.22
CA ASP A 95 7.37 11.43 -5.54
C ASP A 95 8.67 11.09 -6.27
N PRO A 96 8.71 9.97 -7.02
CA PRO A 96 9.86 9.64 -7.86
C PRO A 96 10.04 10.68 -8.98
N PRO A 97 11.27 10.86 -9.48
CA PRO A 97 11.53 11.77 -10.59
C PRO A 97 10.65 11.43 -11.81
N PRO A 98 9.85 12.38 -12.32
CA PRO A 98 8.98 12.13 -13.47
C PRO A 98 9.81 11.91 -14.74
N GLN A 99 9.29 11.11 -15.69
CA GLN A 99 9.98 10.83 -16.95
C GLN A 99 10.27 12.07 -17.78
N ARG A 100 9.41 13.08 -17.70
CA ARG A 100 9.55 14.33 -18.44
C ARG A 100 9.36 15.53 -17.51
N ILE A 101 10.13 16.58 -17.77
CA ILE A 101 10.04 17.86 -17.03
C ILE A 101 9.78 19.00 -18.03
N LYS A 102 9.09 20.04 -17.54
CA LYS A 102 8.90 21.27 -18.31
C LYS A 102 10.06 22.22 -18.06
N THR A 103 10.65 22.72 -19.14
CA THR A 103 11.65 23.80 -19.06
C THR A 103 11.00 25.14 -18.73
N LYS A 104 11.82 26.13 -18.37
CA LYS A 104 11.35 27.52 -18.17
C LYS A 104 10.64 28.11 -19.39
N THR A 105 10.96 27.60 -20.59
CA THR A 105 10.33 28.00 -21.86
C THR A 105 9.07 27.19 -22.20
N GLY A 106 8.58 26.34 -21.29
CA GLY A 106 7.38 25.51 -21.47
C GLY A 106 7.60 24.24 -22.33
N LYS A 107 8.78 24.01 -22.88
CA LYS A 107 9.09 22.79 -23.64
C LYS A 107 9.22 21.58 -22.69
N SER A 108 8.65 20.44 -23.10
CA SER A 108 8.76 19.18 -22.37
C SER A 108 10.00 18.42 -22.83
N ILE A 109 10.94 18.18 -21.93
CA ILE A 109 12.18 17.43 -22.18
C ILE A 109 12.26 16.17 -21.33
N ALA A 110 13.10 15.21 -21.69
CA ALA A 110 13.41 14.05 -20.85
C ALA A 110 14.08 14.51 -19.54
N ASN A 111 13.67 13.90 -18.43
CA ASN A 111 14.28 14.18 -17.13
C ASN A 111 15.55 13.34 -16.97
N PRO A 112 16.74 13.94 -16.82
CA PRO A 112 17.98 13.17 -16.63
C PRO A 112 18.01 12.39 -15.31
N LEU A 113 17.16 12.72 -14.32
CA LEU A 113 17.05 12.02 -13.05
C LEU A 113 16.04 10.85 -13.10
N TYR A 114 15.34 10.68 -14.22
CA TYR A 114 14.38 9.60 -14.36
C TYR A 114 15.11 8.25 -14.49
N THR A 115 14.69 7.29 -13.67
CA THR A 115 15.18 5.92 -13.74
C THR A 115 14.10 5.02 -14.35
N PRO A 116 14.44 4.15 -15.33
CA PRO A 116 13.48 3.23 -15.94
C PRO A 116 12.90 2.21 -14.93
N LYS A 117 11.67 1.74 -15.22
CA LYS A 117 10.91 0.83 -14.36
C LYS A 117 11.48 -0.59 -14.22
N ASP A 118 12.43 -0.97 -15.05
CA ASP A 118 13.17 -2.23 -15.00
C ASP A 118 14.36 -2.18 -14.03
N GLN A 119 14.60 -1.05 -13.38
CA GLN A 119 15.64 -0.85 -12.39
C GLN A 119 15.06 -0.60 -11.00
N LEU A 120 15.65 -1.17 -9.95
CA LEU A 120 15.22 -0.98 -8.58
C LEU A 120 15.24 0.50 -8.16
N ALA A 121 16.21 1.27 -8.65
CA ALA A 121 16.34 2.71 -8.39
C ALA A 121 15.13 3.55 -8.86
N HIS A 122 14.22 3.00 -9.68
CA HIS A 122 12.92 3.63 -9.99
C HIS A 122 11.98 3.66 -8.78
N TYR A 123 12.10 2.68 -7.90
CA TYR A 123 11.19 2.43 -6.79
C TYR A 123 11.72 2.91 -5.44
N ILE A 124 13.03 3.24 -5.37
CA ILE A 124 13.70 3.61 -4.12
C ILE A 124 14.48 4.92 -4.24
N THR A 125 14.63 5.60 -3.11
CA THR A 125 15.55 6.73 -2.95
C THR A 125 16.98 6.25 -2.74
N ASP A 126 17.96 7.19 -2.80
CA ASP A 126 19.37 6.94 -2.44
C ASP A 126 19.52 6.42 -0.99
N ARG A 127 18.55 6.72 -0.12
CA ARG A 127 18.48 6.23 1.26
C ARG A 127 17.81 4.86 1.40
N LYS A 128 17.58 4.15 0.29
CA LYS A 128 16.91 2.85 0.24
C LYS A 128 15.49 2.87 0.81
N GLN A 129 14.76 3.98 0.69
CA GLN A 129 13.35 4.07 1.06
C GLN A 129 12.50 3.95 -0.20
N TYR A 130 11.45 3.13 -0.16
CA TYR A 130 10.52 3.03 -1.27
C TYR A 130 9.67 4.31 -1.41
N TYR A 131 9.44 4.74 -2.64
CA TYR A 131 8.46 5.80 -2.94
C TYR A 131 7.05 5.24 -2.77
N CYS A 132 6.21 5.85 -1.90
CA CYS A 132 4.82 5.43 -1.69
C CYS A 132 4.04 5.35 -3.01
N ALA A 133 4.23 6.32 -3.90
CA ALA A 133 3.56 6.39 -5.19
C ALA A 133 3.84 5.17 -6.12
N THR A 134 4.93 4.43 -5.91
CA THR A 134 5.31 3.29 -6.74
C THR A 134 5.12 1.91 -6.10
N LEU A 135 4.74 1.84 -4.82
CA LEU A 135 4.58 0.59 -4.08
C LEU A 135 3.62 -0.39 -4.76
N SER A 136 2.44 0.09 -5.15
CA SER A 136 1.43 -0.74 -5.82
C SER A 136 1.91 -1.26 -7.18
N GLU A 137 2.64 -0.43 -7.93
CA GLU A 137 3.23 -0.83 -9.21
C GLU A 137 4.29 -1.92 -9.01
N LEU A 138 5.18 -1.73 -8.03
CA LEU A 138 6.21 -2.71 -7.67
C LEU A 138 5.57 -4.05 -7.25
N ALA A 139 4.55 -4.03 -6.38
CA ALA A 139 3.83 -5.22 -5.96
C ALA A 139 3.21 -5.97 -7.14
N LEU A 140 2.65 -5.24 -8.13
CA LEU A 140 2.09 -5.84 -9.35
C LEU A 140 3.15 -6.42 -10.29
N GLN A 141 4.33 -5.81 -10.39
CA GLN A 141 5.43 -6.35 -11.20
C GLN A 141 5.97 -7.66 -10.63
N VAL A 142 6.20 -7.69 -9.31
CA VAL A 142 6.63 -8.91 -8.62
C VAL A 142 5.59 -10.02 -8.78
N LYS A 143 4.28 -9.68 -8.68
CA LYS A 143 3.17 -10.60 -8.91
C LYS A 143 3.19 -11.22 -10.31
N LYS A 144 3.39 -10.43 -11.37
CA LYS A 144 3.37 -10.91 -12.76
C LYS A 144 4.42 -11.97 -13.07
N LYS A 145 5.52 -12.00 -12.33
CA LYS A 145 6.65 -12.89 -12.59
C LYS A 145 6.66 -14.17 -11.74
N ARG A 146 5.84 -14.28 -10.68
CA ARG A 146 5.75 -15.47 -9.81
C ARG A 146 4.31 -15.77 -9.42
N GLU A 147 3.65 -16.68 -10.12
CA GLU A 147 2.30 -17.17 -9.75
C GLU A 147 2.20 -17.69 -8.31
N SER A 148 3.29 -18.26 -7.78
CA SER A 148 3.37 -18.72 -6.39
C SER A 148 3.22 -17.57 -5.37
N LEU A 149 3.62 -16.33 -5.71
CA LEU A 149 3.43 -15.14 -4.89
C LEU A 149 1.95 -14.76 -4.80
N ILE A 150 1.19 -14.91 -5.89
CA ILE A 150 -0.26 -14.64 -5.91
C ILE A 150 -0.99 -15.51 -4.89
N LYS A 151 -0.66 -16.80 -4.85
CA LYS A 151 -1.25 -17.76 -3.90
C LYS A 151 -0.91 -17.40 -2.46
N ARG A 152 0.35 -16.98 -2.17
CA ARG A 152 0.77 -16.58 -0.82
C ARG A 152 0.13 -15.27 -0.38
N VAL A 153 0.06 -14.26 -1.25
CA VAL A 153 -0.64 -12.99 -0.98
C VAL A 153 -2.12 -13.23 -0.76
N ALA A 154 -2.77 -14.05 -1.60
CA ALA A 154 -4.16 -14.42 -1.42
C ALA A 154 -4.39 -15.19 -0.10
N ALA A 155 -3.48 -16.09 0.27
CA ALA A 155 -3.56 -16.80 1.55
C ALA A 155 -3.41 -15.85 2.75
N ARG A 156 -2.49 -14.87 2.68
CA ARG A 156 -2.37 -13.83 3.73
C ARG A 156 -3.61 -12.95 3.81
N LEU A 157 -4.14 -12.51 2.69
CA LEU A 157 -5.39 -11.75 2.66
C LEU A 157 -6.56 -12.56 3.22
N ASN A 158 -6.64 -13.86 2.93
CA ASN A 158 -7.66 -14.75 3.50
C ASN A 158 -7.52 -14.94 5.02
N MET A 159 -6.41 -14.52 5.64
CA MET A 159 -6.28 -14.49 7.09
C MET A 159 -7.04 -13.33 7.76
N PHE A 160 -7.52 -12.37 6.96
CA PHE A 160 -8.30 -11.22 7.43
C PHE A 160 -9.82 -11.35 7.16
N TYR A 161 -10.29 -12.53 6.75
CA TYR A 161 -11.70 -12.82 6.53
C TYR A 161 -12.24 -13.85 7.52
#